data_2925816bbc040537ac1b052be1a13cfb
#
_entry.id   2925816bbc040537ac1b052be1a13cfb
#
_cell.length_a   1.000
_cell.length_b   1.000
_cell.length_c   1.000
_cell.angle_alpha   90.00
_cell.angle_beta   90.00
_cell.angle_gamma   90.00
#
_symmetry.space_group_name_H-M   'P 1'
#
loop_
_entity.id
_entity.type
_entity.pdbx_description
1 polymer ?
#
loop_
_entity_poly.entity_id
_entity_poly.type
_entity_poly.pdbx_seq_one_letter_code
_entity_poly.pdbx_strand_id
1 'polypeptide(L)'
;ELAKKHNLPVLIHDREAHEDVRRLLDEAGSYETGVIFHAYSGSKEMAKEDVKKGAYISLAGPVTFKNARVPKEVAESVPLDHLLVETDSPYMTPHPFRGKRNDPSLTFYVVEEIARLRGITPEEVAKATWDNAHRILGL
;
A
#
# COMPACT_ATOMS: atom_id res chain seq x y z
N GLU A 1 5.51 -8.82 18.77
CA GLU A 1 5.20 -9.98 19.63
C GLU A 1 3.71 -10.37 19.60
N LEU A 2 2.76 -9.43 19.85
CA LEU A 2 1.31 -9.73 19.83
C LEU A 2 0.83 -10.28 18.50
N ALA A 3 1.24 -9.69 17.38
CA ALA A 3 0.88 -10.17 16.04
C ALA A 3 1.33 -11.62 15.82
N LYS A 4 2.57 -11.96 16.16
CA LYS A 4 3.07 -13.35 16.09
C LYS A 4 2.29 -14.31 16.99
N LYS A 5 1.99 -13.89 18.23
CA LYS A 5 1.21 -14.70 19.18
C LYS A 5 -0.17 -15.06 18.63
N HIS A 6 -0.78 -14.18 17.85
CA HIS A 6 -2.13 -14.35 17.31
C HIS A 6 -2.13 -14.70 15.80
N ASN A 7 -0.96 -14.90 15.20
CA ASN A 7 -0.79 -15.14 13.76
C ASN A 7 -1.52 -14.10 12.90
N LEU A 8 -1.30 -12.83 13.23
CA LEU A 8 -1.90 -11.70 12.52
C LEU A 8 -0.83 -10.88 11.81
N PRO A 9 -1.11 -10.32 10.63
CA PRO A 9 -0.22 -9.38 9.97
C PRO A 9 -0.11 -8.08 10.78
N VAL A 10 0.97 -7.32 10.55
CA VAL A 10 1.16 -5.99 11.12
C VAL A 10 0.93 -4.92 10.07
N LEU A 11 0.15 -3.92 10.41
CA LEU A 11 -0.06 -2.72 9.60
C LEU A 11 0.91 -1.64 10.09
N ILE A 12 1.78 -1.17 9.21
CA ILE A 12 2.89 -0.27 9.54
C ILE A 12 2.57 1.14 9.04
N HIS A 13 2.57 2.09 9.97
CA HIS A 13 2.63 3.51 9.66
C HIS A 13 4.08 3.96 9.68
N ASP A 14 4.58 4.40 8.53
CA ASP A 14 5.96 4.88 8.37
C ASP A 14 5.97 6.27 7.76
N ARG A 15 6.41 7.24 8.53
CA ARG A 15 6.60 8.61 8.10
C ARG A 15 8.01 9.10 8.45
N GLU A 16 8.86 9.21 7.42
CA GLU A 16 10.24 9.69 7.54
C GLU A 16 11.13 8.87 8.52
N ALA A 17 10.77 7.59 8.73
CA ALA A 17 11.48 6.67 9.62
C ALA A 17 11.85 5.33 8.94
N HIS A 18 11.97 5.34 7.62
CA HIS A 18 12.08 4.13 6.80
C HIS A 18 13.16 3.14 7.26
N GLU A 19 14.36 3.63 7.55
CA GLU A 19 15.49 2.77 7.97
C GLU A 19 15.22 2.10 9.31
N ASP A 20 14.75 2.88 10.31
CA ASP A 20 14.47 2.36 11.64
C ASP A 20 13.30 1.37 11.63
N VAL A 21 12.23 1.69 10.91
CA VAL A 21 11.06 0.81 10.76
C VAL A 21 11.49 -0.53 10.14
N ARG A 22 12.22 -0.51 9.04
CA ARG A 22 12.67 -1.73 8.34
C ARG A 22 13.62 -2.56 9.20
N ARG A 23 14.55 -1.92 9.89
CA ARG A 23 15.46 -2.60 10.84
C ARG A 23 14.68 -3.28 11.96
N LEU A 24 13.73 -2.59 12.58
CA LEU A 24 12.91 -3.16 13.66
C LEU A 24 12.01 -4.31 13.19
N LEU A 25 11.48 -4.24 11.97
CA LEU A 25 10.69 -5.33 11.38
C LEU A 25 11.55 -6.57 11.14
N ASP A 26 12.79 -6.38 10.67
CA ASP A 26 13.77 -7.47 10.48
C ASP A 26 14.15 -8.09 11.83
N GLU A 27 14.55 -7.27 12.81
CA GLU A 27 14.92 -7.73 14.16
C GLU A 27 13.78 -8.48 14.85
N ALA A 28 12.55 -8.05 14.66
CA ALA A 28 11.37 -8.70 15.23
C ALA A 28 10.90 -9.94 14.44
N GLY A 29 11.43 -10.20 13.24
CA GLY A 29 10.96 -11.25 12.34
C GLY A 29 9.50 -11.06 11.94
N SER A 30 9.08 -9.82 11.71
CA SER A 30 7.66 -9.47 11.52
C SER A 30 7.09 -10.01 10.19
N TYR A 31 7.93 -10.25 9.21
CA TYR A 31 7.52 -10.77 7.90
C TYR A 31 6.97 -12.21 7.96
N GLU A 32 7.22 -12.95 9.03
CA GLU A 32 6.69 -14.31 9.22
C GLU A 32 5.16 -14.36 9.29
N THR A 33 4.53 -13.34 9.85
CA THR A 33 3.06 -13.24 9.96
C THR A 33 2.44 -12.28 8.95
N GLY A 34 3.29 -11.59 8.19
CA GLY A 34 2.88 -10.63 7.18
C GLY A 34 3.03 -9.17 7.62
N VAL A 35 3.47 -8.35 6.68
CA VAL A 35 3.66 -6.90 6.87
C VAL A 35 2.92 -6.15 5.78
N ILE A 36 2.14 -5.15 6.17
CA ILE A 36 1.48 -4.21 5.27
C ILE A 36 2.04 -2.81 5.58
N PHE A 37 2.70 -2.20 4.63
CA PHE A 37 3.04 -0.78 4.72
C PHE A 37 1.85 0.06 4.28
N HIS A 38 1.20 0.69 5.23
CA HIS A 38 0.05 1.56 5.07
C HIS A 38 0.47 2.92 4.49
N ALA A 39 -0.34 3.47 3.57
CA ALA A 39 -0.11 4.78 2.94
C ALA A 39 1.36 4.99 2.54
N TYR A 40 1.92 4.03 1.82
CA TYR A 40 3.35 3.91 1.55
C TYR A 40 3.98 5.21 1.05
N SER A 41 5.05 5.64 1.70
CA SER A 41 5.76 6.89 1.41
C SER A 41 7.23 6.72 1.03
N GLY A 42 7.75 5.49 1.03
CA GLY A 42 9.12 5.17 0.62
C GLY A 42 9.33 5.16 -0.88
N SER A 43 10.58 4.99 -1.31
CA SER A 43 10.94 4.91 -2.73
C SER A 43 10.52 3.56 -3.35
N LYS A 44 10.53 3.50 -4.70
CA LYS A 44 10.27 2.25 -5.43
C LYS A 44 11.33 1.18 -5.18
N GLU A 45 12.58 1.59 -4.94
CA GLU A 45 13.68 0.70 -4.60
C GLU A 45 13.44 0.03 -3.26
N MET A 46 13.07 0.82 -2.24
CA MET A 46 12.70 0.31 -0.92
C MET A 46 11.48 -0.61 -1.00
N ALA A 47 10.44 -0.21 -1.74
CA ALA A 47 9.25 -1.04 -1.93
C ALA A 47 9.58 -2.41 -2.53
N LYS A 48 10.48 -2.46 -3.53
CA LYS A 48 10.93 -3.73 -4.13
C LYS A 48 11.67 -4.64 -3.14
N GLU A 49 12.48 -4.05 -2.26
CA GLU A 49 13.17 -4.81 -1.22
C GLU A 49 12.19 -5.35 -0.17
N ASP A 50 11.23 -4.53 0.25
CA ASP A 50 10.22 -4.93 1.22
C ASP A 50 9.32 -6.05 0.68
N VAL A 51 8.94 -5.96 -0.60
CA VAL A 51 8.17 -7.01 -1.30
C VAL A 51 8.96 -8.32 -1.40
N LYS A 52 10.28 -8.29 -1.63
CA LYS A 52 11.11 -9.50 -1.61
C LYS A 52 11.08 -10.22 -0.26
N LYS A 53 10.81 -9.49 0.82
CA LYS A 53 10.63 -10.05 2.17
C LYS A 53 9.19 -10.50 2.43
N GLY A 54 8.28 -10.33 1.47
CA GLY A 54 6.87 -10.72 1.56
C GLY A 54 5.94 -9.61 2.04
N ALA A 55 6.41 -8.35 2.11
CA ALA A 55 5.53 -7.23 2.47
C ALA A 55 4.53 -6.88 1.37
N TYR A 56 3.43 -6.31 1.78
CA TYR A 56 2.44 -5.68 0.91
C TYR A 56 2.56 -4.16 1.00
N ILE A 57 2.40 -3.50 -0.13
CA ILE A 57 2.50 -2.05 -0.26
C ILE A 57 1.10 -1.49 -0.51
N SER A 58 0.59 -0.69 0.42
CA SER A 58 -0.73 -0.08 0.29
C SER A 58 -0.63 1.37 -0.19
N LEU A 59 -1.37 1.69 -1.24
CA LEU A 59 -1.41 3.02 -1.85
C LEU A 59 -2.74 3.71 -1.59
N ALA A 60 -2.66 4.98 -1.19
CA ALA A 60 -3.79 5.86 -0.91
C ALA A 60 -3.90 7.00 -1.93
N GLY A 61 -4.79 7.94 -1.67
CA GLY A 61 -5.07 9.10 -2.52
C GLY A 61 -3.88 9.85 -3.13
N PRO A 62 -2.72 9.97 -2.45
CA PRO A 62 -1.55 10.65 -3.02
C PRO A 62 -1.08 10.13 -4.38
N VAL A 63 -1.30 8.86 -4.73
CA VAL A 63 -0.95 8.33 -6.07
C VAL A 63 -1.67 9.08 -7.19
N THR A 64 -2.85 9.64 -6.91
CA THR A 64 -3.66 10.40 -7.88
C THR A 64 -3.19 11.84 -8.06
N PHE A 65 -2.30 12.35 -7.20
CA PHE A 65 -1.89 13.74 -7.24
C PHE A 65 -1.01 14.03 -8.44
N LYS A 66 -1.26 15.17 -9.10
CA LYS A 66 -0.59 15.53 -10.36
C LYS A 66 0.94 15.49 -10.24
N ASN A 67 1.49 16.01 -9.14
CA ASN A 67 2.93 16.17 -8.93
C ASN A 67 3.54 15.08 -8.02
N ALA A 68 2.81 14.02 -7.70
CA ALA A 68 3.28 12.95 -6.83
C ALA A 68 4.07 11.89 -7.62
N ARG A 69 5.32 12.19 -7.98
CA ARG A 69 6.17 11.28 -8.76
C ARG A 69 6.42 9.95 -8.04
N VAL A 70 6.86 10.00 -6.79
CA VAL A 70 7.29 8.80 -6.05
C VAL A 70 6.17 7.78 -5.88
N PRO A 71 4.95 8.11 -5.40
CA PRO A 71 3.85 7.15 -5.35
C PRO A 71 3.49 6.52 -6.69
N LYS A 72 3.63 7.27 -7.80
CA LYS A 72 3.38 6.76 -9.15
C LYS A 72 4.44 5.75 -9.58
N GLU A 73 5.72 6.04 -9.34
CA GLU A 73 6.82 5.11 -9.60
C GLU A 73 6.66 3.81 -8.77
N VAL A 74 6.19 3.90 -7.53
CA VAL A 74 5.86 2.74 -6.68
C VAL A 74 4.70 1.96 -7.29
N ALA A 75 3.61 2.64 -7.67
CA ALA A 75 2.45 2.02 -8.30
C ALA A 75 2.79 1.25 -9.58
N GLU A 76 3.71 1.77 -10.39
CA GLU A 76 4.16 1.12 -11.62
C GLU A 76 5.07 -0.09 -11.38
N SER A 77 5.89 -0.05 -10.32
CA SER A 77 7.02 -0.98 -10.14
C SER A 77 6.77 -2.12 -9.16
N VAL A 78 5.87 -1.96 -8.19
CA VAL A 78 5.52 -3.02 -7.23
C VAL A 78 4.77 -4.15 -7.93
N PRO A 79 5.12 -5.44 -7.72
CA PRO A 79 4.35 -6.55 -8.24
C PRO A 79 2.87 -6.45 -7.86
N LEU A 80 1.98 -6.67 -8.82
CA LEU A 80 0.53 -6.47 -8.62
C LEU A 80 -0.04 -7.37 -7.52
N ASP A 81 0.53 -8.54 -7.30
CA ASP A 81 0.16 -9.51 -6.26
C ASP A 81 0.63 -9.12 -4.84
N HIS A 82 1.35 -7.99 -4.70
CA HIS A 82 1.77 -7.40 -3.43
C HIS A 82 1.25 -5.97 -3.24
N LEU A 83 0.33 -5.54 -4.09
CA LEU A 83 -0.25 -4.19 -4.03
C LEU A 83 -1.61 -4.21 -3.31
N LEU A 84 -1.82 -3.21 -2.46
CA LEU A 84 -3.09 -2.93 -1.81
C LEU A 84 -3.52 -1.49 -2.10
N VAL A 85 -4.80 -1.22 -1.94
CA VAL A 85 -5.36 0.13 -2.02
C VAL A 85 -6.14 0.45 -0.75
N GLU A 86 -6.10 1.71 -0.37
CA GLU A 86 -6.74 2.20 0.85
C GLU A 86 -7.21 3.63 0.72
N THR A 87 -7.84 4.17 1.75
CA THR A 87 -8.31 5.54 1.79
C THR A 87 -7.50 6.45 2.71
N ASP A 88 -7.13 5.98 3.89
CA ASP A 88 -6.70 6.79 5.04
C ASP A 88 -7.76 7.84 5.44
N SER A 89 -9.04 7.51 5.23
CA SER A 89 -10.16 8.42 5.55
C SER A 89 -10.12 8.87 7.02
N PRO A 90 -10.42 10.15 7.30
CA PRO A 90 -10.95 11.19 6.42
C PRO A 90 -9.89 12.00 5.67
N TYR A 91 -8.65 11.57 5.67
CA TYR A 91 -7.49 12.25 5.07
C TYR A 91 -7.19 11.72 3.66
N MET A 92 -6.16 12.28 3.01
CA MET A 92 -5.58 11.83 1.74
C MET A 92 -6.58 11.69 0.60
N THR A 93 -7.57 12.57 0.54
CA THR A 93 -8.62 12.54 -0.49
C THR A 93 -8.03 12.57 -1.90
N PRO A 94 -8.36 11.61 -2.78
CA PRO A 94 -7.82 11.54 -4.12
C PRO A 94 -8.27 12.70 -5.01
N HIS A 95 -7.51 13.00 -6.06
CA HIS A 95 -7.95 13.86 -7.15
C HIS A 95 -9.19 13.23 -7.84
N PRO A 96 -10.22 14.02 -8.24
CA PRO A 96 -10.29 15.48 -8.22
C PRO A 96 -10.81 16.11 -6.91
N PHE A 97 -11.06 15.34 -5.87
CA PHE A 97 -11.69 15.81 -4.63
C PHE A 97 -10.71 16.26 -3.55
N ARG A 98 -9.44 16.43 -3.89
CA ARG A 98 -8.41 16.88 -2.95
C ARG A 98 -8.86 18.12 -2.17
N GLY A 99 -8.64 18.10 -0.84
CA GLY A 99 -9.06 19.17 0.06
C GLY A 99 -10.48 19.01 0.63
N LYS A 100 -11.25 18.03 0.16
CA LYS A 100 -12.53 17.62 0.77
C LYS A 100 -12.30 16.46 1.74
N ARG A 101 -13.30 16.17 2.57
CA ARG A 101 -13.28 15.00 3.44
C ARG A 101 -13.28 13.73 2.58
N ASN A 102 -12.37 12.81 2.90
CA ASN A 102 -12.29 11.52 2.24
C ASN A 102 -13.28 10.51 2.84
N ASP A 103 -13.71 9.55 2.03
CA ASP A 103 -14.52 8.40 2.44
C ASP A 103 -14.20 7.16 1.57
N PRO A 104 -14.61 5.96 1.99
CA PRO A 104 -14.27 4.72 1.27
C PRO A 104 -14.71 4.67 -0.19
N SER A 105 -15.78 5.37 -0.59
CA SER A 105 -16.26 5.36 -1.98
C SER A 105 -15.25 5.95 -2.96
N LEU A 106 -14.34 6.81 -2.46
CA LEU A 106 -13.33 7.47 -3.28
C LEU A 106 -12.11 6.58 -3.57
N THR A 107 -12.01 5.38 -2.98
CA THR A 107 -10.95 4.40 -3.29
C THR A 107 -10.91 4.05 -4.77
N PHE A 108 -12.06 4.11 -5.45
CA PHE A 108 -12.15 3.86 -6.89
C PHE A 108 -11.18 4.73 -7.71
N TYR A 109 -10.97 6.00 -7.35
CA TYR A 109 -10.03 6.89 -8.04
C TYR A 109 -8.56 6.45 -7.88
N VAL A 110 -8.23 5.83 -6.74
CA VAL A 110 -6.89 5.22 -6.53
C VAL A 110 -6.70 4.03 -7.47
N VAL A 111 -7.70 3.17 -7.56
CA VAL A 111 -7.72 2.01 -8.47
C VAL A 111 -7.57 2.45 -9.93
N GLU A 112 -8.36 3.44 -10.37
CA GLU A 112 -8.30 3.98 -11.75
C GLU A 112 -6.91 4.53 -12.08
N GLU A 113 -6.31 5.31 -11.19
CA GLU A 113 -4.98 5.87 -11.45
C GLU A 113 -3.91 4.78 -11.52
N ILE A 114 -3.94 3.79 -10.63
CA ILE A 114 -3.02 2.64 -10.70
C ILE A 114 -3.19 1.88 -12.01
N ALA A 115 -4.42 1.62 -12.43
CA ALA A 115 -4.72 0.96 -13.69
C ALA A 115 -4.16 1.73 -14.89
N ARG A 116 -4.38 3.04 -14.92
CA ARG A 116 -3.86 3.94 -15.95
C ARG A 116 -2.34 3.91 -16.02
N LEU A 117 -1.66 3.98 -14.86
CA LEU A 117 -0.20 3.96 -14.77
C LEU A 117 0.39 2.64 -15.27
N ARG A 118 -0.30 1.54 -15.01
CA ARG A 118 0.16 0.19 -15.37
C ARG A 118 -0.29 -0.28 -16.76
N GLY A 119 -1.17 0.46 -17.42
CA GLY A 119 -1.74 0.09 -18.72
C GLY A 119 -2.63 -1.16 -18.66
N ILE A 120 -3.32 -1.38 -17.54
CA ILE A 120 -4.28 -2.46 -17.32
C ILE A 120 -5.65 -1.89 -16.97
N THR A 121 -6.67 -2.73 -16.83
CA THR A 121 -8.02 -2.27 -16.50
C THR A 121 -8.20 -2.02 -15.00
N PRO A 122 -9.12 -1.10 -14.59
CA PRO A 122 -9.47 -0.93 -13.19
C PRO A 122 -9.97 -2.22 -12.51
N GLU A 123 -10.67 -3.07 -13.26
CA GLU A 123 -11.18 -4.36 -12.79
C GLU A 123 -10.02 -5.32 -12.44
N GLU A 124 -8.94 -5.33 -13.23
CA GLU A 124 -7.75 -6.12 -12.95
C GLU A 124 -7.05 -5.65 -11.67
N VAL A 125 -6.93 -4.33 -11.47
CA VAL A 125 -6.37 -3.78 -10.23
C VAL A 125 -7.27 -4.09 -9.03
N ALA A 126 -8.58 -3.85 -9.16
CA ALA A 126 -9.54 -4.11 -8.10
C ALA A 126 -9.52 -5.58 -7.68
N LYS A 127 -9.54 -6.50 -8.66
CA LYS A 127 -9.47 -7.94 -8.39
C LYS A 127 -8.17 -8.32 -7.69
N ALA A 128 -7.03 -7.88 -8.19
CA ALA A 128 -5.73 -8.22 -7.61
C ALA A 128 -5.60 -7.70 -6.17
N THR A 129 -5.97 -6.45 -5.91
CA THR A 129 -5.89 -5.86 -4.57
C THR A 129 -6.90 -6.49 -3.60
N TRP A 130 -8.07 -6.91 -4.08
CA TRP A 130 -9.03 -7.70 -3.31
C TRP A 130 -8.46 -9.07 -2.93
N ASP A 131 -7.93 -9.82 -3.89
CA ASP A 131 -7.33 -11.14 -3.65
C ASP A 131 -6.13 -11.03 -2.67
N ASN A 132 -5.32 -9.98 -2.82
CA ASN A 132 -4.19 -9.70 -1.94
C ASN A 132 -4.65 -9.41 -0.49
N ALA A 133 -5.68 -8.58 -0.33
CA ALA A 133 -6.24 -8.27 0.99
C ALA A 133 -6.75 -9.54 1.69
N HIS A 134 -7.50 -10.38 0.97
CA HIS A 134 -7.97 -11.67 1.50
C HIS A 134 -6.81 -12.58 1.91
N ARG A 135 -5.78 -12.65 1.08
CA ARG A 135 -4.60 -13.49 1.34
C ARG A 135 -3.85 -13.05 2.59
N ILE A 136 -3.55 -11.76 2.71
CA ILE A 136 -2.75 -11.26 3.85
C ILE A 136 -3.55 -11.22 5.15
N LEU A 137 -4.85 -10.98 5.08
CA LEU A 137 -5.72 -10.91 6.26
C LEU A 137 -6.31 -12.28 6.66
N GLY A 138 -6.16 -13.31 5.83
CA GLY A 138 -6.67 -14.66 6.10
C GLY A 138 -8.20 -14.76 6.01
N LEU A 139 -8.83 -14.00 5.11
CA LEU A 139 -10.28 -13.93 4.91
C LEU A 139 -10.76 -14.94 3.86
#